data_81f704f35a13a71506c97ec8c1d7af2c
#
_entry.id   81f704f35a13a71506c97ec8c1d7af2c
#
_cell.length_a   1.000
_cell.length_b   1.000
_cell.length_c   1.000
_cell.angle_alpha   90.00
_cell.angle_beta   90.00
_cell.angle_gamma   90.00
#
_symmetry.space_group_name_H-M   'P 1'
#
loop_
_entity.id
_entity.type
_entity.pdbx_description
1 polymer ?
#
loop_
_entity_poly.entity_id
_entity_poly.type
_entity_poly.pdbx_seq_one_letter_code
_entity_poly.pdbx_strand_id
1 'polypeptide(L)'
;MTLRLPTGEVTVLLGEQIVRRRLMDMLDDSSAREETGRPATVQRVSAGASEGVATRRRRLEDAGSADAAAIVLVDHITDGLDAAGRRAVLGALATVAARCAAVLVDDGDCVAALAMADGTLRADPVRGLVLEPASGSAAPLEELYRAS
;
A
#
# COMPACT_ATOMS: atom_id res chain seq x y z
N MET A 1 13.09 -14.66 -2.42
CA MET A 1 11.94 -14.18 -3.20
C MET A 1 12.11 -12.69 -3.47
N THR A 2 11.94 -12.28 -4.68
CA THR A 2 12.08 -10.87 -5.06
C THR A 2 10.70 -10.28 -5.34
N LEU A 3 10.32 -9.27 -4.58
CA LEU A 3 9.08 -8.55 -4.78
C LEU A 3 9.40 -7.14 -5.27
N ARG A 4 8.81 -6.74 -6.38
CA ARG A 4 8.93 -5.38 -6.90
C ARG A 4 7.59 -4.69 -6.76
N LEU A 5 7.58 -3.58 -6.03
CA LEU A 5 6.40 -2.75 -5.89
C LEU A 5 6.46 -1.60 -6.90
N PRO A 6 5.33 -1.27 -7.56
CA PRO A 6 5.30 -0.15 -8.50
C PRO A 6 5.60 1.17 -7.80
N THR A 7 6.50 1.94 -8.37
CA THR A 7 6.86 3.25 -7.83
C THR A 7 5.77 4.28 -8.11
N GLY A 8 5.53 5.15 -7.14
CA GLY A 8 4.54 6.21 -7.28
C GLY A 8 3.09 5.73 -7.24
N GLU A 9 2.85 4.49 -6.86
CA GLU A 9 1.52 3.89 -6.84
C GLU A 9 1.14 3.39 -5.47
N VAL A 10 -0.16 3.35 -5.23
CA VAL A 10 -0.75 2.76 -4.02
C VAL A 10 -1.14 1.32 -4.34
N THR A 11 -0.53 0.37 -3.64
CA THR A 11 -0.82 -1.05 -3.77
C THR A 11 -1.50 -1.53 -2.49
N VAL A 12 -2.66 -2.17 -2.62
CA VAL A 12 -3.41 -2.71 -1.48
C VAL A 12 -3.17 -4.20 -1.35
N LEU A 13 -2.83 -4.61 -0.14
CA LEU A 13 -2.57 -6.00 0.19
C LEU A 13 -3.89 -6.73 0.44
N LEU A 14 -4.08 -7.84 -0.25
CA LEU A 14 -5.28 -8.69 -0.15
C LEU A 14 -4.92 -10.08 0.36
N GLY A 15 -5.92 -10.78 0.88
CA GLY A 15 -5.79 -12.13 1.38
C GLY A 15 -6.13 -12.24 2.86
N GLU A 16 -5.80 -13.37 3.45
CA GLU A 16 -6.06 -13.61 4.87
C GLU A 16 -5.24 -12.66 5.75
N GLN A 17 -5.83 -12.22 6.83
CA GLN A 17 -5.21 -11.26 7.73
C GLN A 17 -3.85 -11.73 8.24
N ILE A 18 -3.73 -13.00 8.60
CA ILE A 18 -2.47 -13.52 9.12
C ILE A 18 -1.37 -13.52 8.06
N VAL A 19 -1.72 -13.78 6.82
CA VAL A 19 -0.78 -13.77 5.69
C VAL A 19 -0.35 -12.33 5.39
N ARG A 20 -1.30 -11.40 5.38
CA ARG A 20 -1.00 -9.98 5.18
C ARG A 20 -0.07 -9.45 6.25
N ARG A 21 -0.33 -9.79 7.50
CA ARG A 21 0.50 -9.36 8.62
C ARG A 21 1.93 -9.89 8.50
N ARG A 22 2.07 -11.16 8.16
CA ARG A 22 3.40 -11.76 7.96
C ARG A 22 4.16 -11.08 6.84
N LEU A 23 3.47 -10.76 5.75
CA LEU A 23 4.10 -10.07 4.63
C LEU A 23 4.55 -8.67 5.02
N MET A 24 3.72 -7.92 5.75
CA MET A 24 4.09 -6.60 6.26
C MET A 24 5.32 -6.68 7.17
N ASP A 25 5.34 -7.63 8.10
CA ASP A 25 6.47 -7.83 9.00
C ASP A 25 7.74 -8.20 8.24
N MET A 26 7.62 -9.04 7.25
CA MET A 26 8.76 -9.46 6.43
C MET A 26 9.33 -8.31 5.63
N LEU A 27 8.48 -7.46 5.06
CA LEU A 27 8.92 -6.29 4.30
C LEU A 27 9.56 -5.23 5.20
N ASP A 28 9.03 -5.06 6.40
CA ASP A 28 9.59 -4.13 7.39
C ASP A 28 11.01 -4.54 7.80
N ASP A 29 11.26 -5.84 7.94
CA ASP A 29 12.56 -6.38 8.32
C ASP A 29 13.48 -6.68 7.12
N SER A 30 13.00 -6.47 5.91
CA SER A 30 13.75 -6.89 4.73
C SER A 30 14.90 -5.95 4.40
N SER A 31 15.89 -6.50 3.67
CA SER A 31 16.97 -5.72 3.06
C SER A 31 16.49 -5.17 1.72
N ALA A 32 15.46 -4.34 1.72
CA ALA A 32 14.91 -3.77 0.51
C ALA A 32 15.96 -2.93 -0.23
N ARG A 33 15.92 -2.95 -1.56
CA ARG A 33 16.83 -2.19 -2.38
C ARG A 33 16.07 -1.45 -3.47
N GLU A 34 16.57 -0.26 -3.81
CA GLU A 34 16.09 0.48 -4.97
C GLU A 34 16.60 -0.19 -6.25
N GLU A 35 16.04 0.20 -7.40
CA GLU A 35 16.47 -0.30 -8.71
C GLU A 35 17.97 -0.08 -8.96
N THR A 36 18.51 0.98 -8.37
CA THR A 36 19.94 1.31 -8.47
C THR A 36 20.83 0.42 -7.61
N GLY A 37 20.27 -0.50 -6.84
CA GLY A 37 21.02 -1.36 -5.93
C GLY A 37 21.32 -0.74 -4.57
N ARG A 38 20.93 0.51 -4.34
CA ARG A 38 21.09 1.16 -3.03
C ARG A 38 20.10 0.57 -2.02
N PRO A 39 20.48 0.50 -0.72
CA PRO A 39 19.52 0.12 0.31
C PRO A 39 18.32 1.06 0.28
N ALA A 40 17.11 0.50 0.24
CA ALA A 40 15.88 1.27 0.30
C ALA A 40 15.47 1.46 1.75
N THR A 41 15.01 2.66 2.09
CA THR A 41 14.45 2.92 3.40
C THR A 41 13.00 2.50 3.42
N VAL A 42 12.64 1.63 4.35
CA VAL A 42 11.27 1.18 4.57
C VAL A 42 10.75 1.84 5.82
N GLN A 43 9.60 2.50 5.72
CA GLN A 43 8.94 3.11 6.86
C GLN A 43 7.56 2.53 7.03
N ARG A 44 7.25 2.03 8.23
CA ARG A 44 5.95 1.49 8.58
C ARG A 44 5.16 2.53 9.35
N VAL A 45 3.94 2.79 8.93
CA VAL A 45 3.04 3.77 9.53
C VAL A 45 1.79 3.06 10.02
N SER A 46 1.45 3.24 11.28
CA SER A 46 0.25 2.68 11.88
C SER A 46 -0.47 3.75 12.69
N ALA A 47 -1.68 3.45 13.14
CA ALA A 47 -2.48 4.38 13.92
C ALA A 47 -2.67 3.87 15.35
N GLY A 48 -2.67 4.79 16.29
CA GLY A 48 -3.10 4.51 17.65
C GLY A 48 -4.63 4.57 17.76
N ALA A 49 -5.21 3.76 18.64
CA ALA A 49 -6.66 3.60 18.74
C ALA A 49 -7.41 4.91 19.03
N SER A 50 -6.78 5.84 19.73
CA SER A 50 -7.40 7.11 20.11
C SER A 50 -7.07 8.26 19.16
N GLU A 51 -6.28 8.02 18.13
CA GLU A 51 -5.87 9.07 17.20
C GLU A 51 -6.98 9.41 16.21
N GLY A 52 -7.18 10.71 15.98
CA GLY A 52 -8.16 11.20 15.02
C GLY A 52 -7.64 11.25 13.59
N VAL A 53 -8.51 11.67 12.68
CA VAL A 53 -8.22 11.76 11.25
C VAL A 53 -7.03 12.66 10.95
N ALA A 54 -7.01 13.86 11.52
CA ALA A 54 -5.93 14.83 11.25
C ALA A 54 -4.56 14.31 11.64
N THR A 55 -4.46 13.64 12.79
CA THR A 55 -3.20 13.07 13.28
C THR A 55 -2.71 11.95 12.38
N ARG A 56 -3.61 11.08 11.94
CA ARG A 56 -3.25 9.96 11.05
C ARG A 56 -2.83 10.46 9.67
N ARG A 57 -3.53 11.45 9.13
CA ARG A 57 -3.16 12.07 7.86
C ARG A 57 -1.77 12.71 7.93
N ARG A 58 -1.51 13.43 9.01
CA ARG A 58 -0.20 14.07 9.20
C ARG A 58 0.91 13.03 9.27
N ARG A 59 0.67 11.93 9.94
CA ARG A 59 1.66 10.84 10.02
C ARG A 59 1.97 10.25 8.65
N LEU A 60 0.95 10.07 7.81
CA LEU A 60 1.15 9.61 6.44
C LEU A 60 1.93 10.64 5.61
N GLU A 61 1.54 11.90 5.70
CA GLU A 61 2.21 12.98 4.96
C GLU A 61 3.67 13.13 5.38
N ASP A 62 3.95 13.02 6.67
CA ASP A 62 5.33 13.08 7.17
C ASP A 62 6.17 11.91 6.67
N ALA A 63 5.60 10.73 6.61
CA ALA A 63 6.29 9.56 6.06
C ALA A 63 6.62 9.77 4.58
N GLY A 64 5.69 10.31 3.81
CA GLY A 64 5.90 10.57 2.40
C GLY A 64 6.85 11.72 2.11
N SER A 65 7.07 12.61 3.07
CA SER A 65 7.99 13.74 2.90
C SER A 65 9.43 13.42 3.29
N ALA A 66 9.67 12.26 3.91
CA ALA A 66 11.01 11.86 4.28
C ALA A 66 11.83 11.54 3.02
N ASP A 67 12.92 12.26 2.82
CA ASP A 67 13.77 12.13 1.62
C ASP A 67 14.30 10.72 1.38
N ALA A 68 14.33 9.90 2.40
CA ALA A 68 14.93 8.57 2.32
C ALA A 68 13.90 7.43 2.21
N ALA A 69 12.61 7.71 2.33
CA ALA A 69 11.61 6.64 2.31
C ALA A 69 11.32 6.17 0.88
N ALA A 70 11.83 5.01 0.53
CA ALA A 70 11.55 4.38 -0.75
C ALA A 70 10.24 3.60 -0.73
N ILE A 71 9.91 3.01 0.42
CA ILE A 71 8.70 2.20 0.61
C ILE A 71 8.02 2.65 1.89
N VAL A 72 6.73 2.94 1.80
CA VAL A 72 5.91 3.24 2.97
C VAL A 72 4.90 2.10 3.15
N LEU A 73 4.99 1.42 4.27
CA LEU A 73 4.05 0.36 4.65
C LEU A 73 2.98 0.97 5.53
N VAL A 74 1.75 1.00 5.06
CA VAL A 74 0.61 1.57 5.77
C VAL A 74 -0.18 0.45 6.41
N ASP A 75 -0.17 0.39 7.75
CA ASP A 75 -0.68 -0.73 8.50
C ASP A 75 -1.87 -0.30 9.37
N HIS A 76 -3.08 -0.72 8.98
CA HIS A 76 -4.32 -0.47 9.73
C HIS A 76 -4.53 1.00 10.10
N ILE A 77 -4.27 1.88 9.15
CA ILE A 77 -4.30 3.34 9.39
C ILE A 77 -5.72 3.88 9.64
N THR A 78 -6.74 3.12 9.28
CA THR A 78 -8.15 3.54 9.43
C THR A 78 -8.88 2.88 10.60
N ASP A 79 -8.23 2.04 11.37
CA ASP A 79 -8.87 1.30 12.46
C ASP A 79 -9.56 2.23 13.45
N GLY A 80 -10.80 1.91 13.78
CA GLY A 80 -11.59 2.67 14.74
C GLY A 80 -12.27 3.92 14.18
N LEU A 81 -12.06 4.26 12.92
CA LEU A 81 -12.71 5.41 12.30
C LEU A 81 -14.04 5.03 11.63
N ASP A 82 -14.94 5.99 11.50
CA ASP A 82 -16.17 5.83 10.72
C ASP A 82 -15.87 5.91 9.22
N ALA A 83 -16.89 5.72 8.39
CA ALA A 83 -16.73 5.70 6.93
C ALA A 83 -16.15 7.01 6.39
N ALA A 84 -16.61 8.14 6.91
CA ALA A 84 -16.10 9.44 6.47
C ALA A 84 -14.65 9.64 6.87
N GLY A 85 -14.29 9.25 8.09
CA GLY A 85 -12.92 9.31 8.59
C GLY A 85 -11.97 8.42 7.81
N ARG A 86 -12.39 7.22 7.49
CA ARG A 86 -11.60 6.29 6.66
C ARG A 86 -11.29 6.88 5.29
N ARG A 87 -12.29 7.43 4.62
CA ARG A 87 -12.09 8.06 3.31
C ARG A 87 -11.16 9.26 3.40
N ALA A 88 -11.28 10.05 4.45
CA ALA A 88 -10.42 11.21 4.64
C ALA A 88 -8.97 10.82 4.84
N VAL A 89 -8.70 9.77 5.62
CA VAL A 89 -7.33 9.28 5.84
C VAL A 89 -6.77 8.65 4.57
N LEU A 90 -7.53 7.77 3.93
CA LEU A 90 -7.10 7.09 2.70
C LEU A 90 -6.88 8.07 1.55
N GLY A 91 -7.59 9.21 1.56
CA GLY A 91 -7.38 10.26 0.57
C GLY A 91 -5.98 10.86 0.58
N ALA A 92 -5.24 10.72 1.67
CA ALA A 92 -3.86 11.19 1.75
C ALA A 92 -2.87 10.25 1.04
N LEU A 93 -3.26 9.01 0.74
CA LEU A 93 -2.36 8.03 0.15
C LEU A 93 -1.83 8.43 -1.23
N ALA A 94 -2.66 9.07 -2.05
CA ALA A 94 -2.23 9.52 -3.37
C ALA A 94 -1.11 10.55 -3.27
N THR A 95 -1.20 11.45 -2.29
CA THR A 95 -0.16 12.45 -2.04
C THR A 95 1.14 11.79 -1.57
N VAL A 96 1.02 10.78 -0.70
CA VAL A 96 2.18 10.02 -0.22
C VAL A 96 2.85 9.29 -1.39
N ALA A 97 2.07 8.61 -2.21
CA ALA A 97 2.56 7.86 -3.36
C ALA A 97 3.27 8.77 -4.37
N ALA A 98 2.79 10.00 -4.54
CA ALA A 98 3.42 10.96 -5.44
C ALA A 98 4.82 11.39 -4.96
N ARG A 99 5.12 11.25 -3.69
CA ARG A 99 6.38 11.68 -3.07
C ARG A 99 7.37 10.57 -2.79
N CYS A 100 6.89 9.33 -2.66
CA CYS A 100 7.76 8.21 -2.33
C CYS A 100 7.75 7.16 -3.44
N ALA A 101 8.65 6.18 -3.34
CA ALA A 101 8.81 5.19 -4.39
C ALA A 101 7.61 4.25 -4.48
N ALA A 102 7.15 3.71 -3.36
CA ALA A 102 6.03 2.78 -3.36
C ALA A 102 5.25 2.87 -2.04
N VAL A 103 3.94 2.65 -2.11
CA VAL A 103 3.07 2.60 -0.93
C VAL A 103 2.35 1.26 -0.94
N LEU A 104 2.49 0.50 0.14
CA LEU A 104 1.79 -0.77 0.33
C LEU A 104 0.86 -0.63 1.52
N VAL A 105 -0.43 -0.93 1.32
CA VAL A 105 -1.47 -0.72 2.33
C VAL A 105 -2.05 -2.06 2.78
N ASP A 106 -2.02 -2.29 4.08
CA ASP A 106 -2.77 -3.34 4.74
C ASP A 106 -3.83 -2.68 5.62
N ASP A 107 -5.08 -2.79 5.24
CA ASP A 107 -6.18 -2.15 5.96
C ASP A 107 -7.33 -3.12 6.23
N GLY A 108 -7.97 -2.99 7.39
CA GLY A 108 -9.11 -3.80 7.76
C GLY A 108 -10.33 -3.56 6.86
N ASP A 109 -10.44 -2.35 6.30
CA ASP A 109 -11.49 -2.02 5.34
C ASP A 109 -10.90 -2.06 3.92
N CYS A 110 -10.81 -3.26 3.37
CA CYS A 110 -10.20 -3.43 2.05
C CYS A 110 -11.03 -2.79 0.93
N VAL A 111 -12.33 -2.64 1.11
CA VAL A 111 -13.19 -2.01 0.09
C VAL A 111 -12.84 -0.52 -0.04
N ALA A 112 -12.74 0.18 1.09
CA ALA A 112 -12.36 1.58 1.07
C ALA A 112 -10.94 1.78 0.55
N ALA A 113 -10.01 0.91 0.94
CA ALA A 113 -8.63 0.97 0.47
C ALA A 113 -8.54 0.71 -1.04
N LEU A 114 -9.30 -0.26 -1.55
CA LEU A 114 -9.33 -0.57 -2.98
C LEU A 114 -9.82 0.60 -3.83
N ALA A 115 -10.73 1.42 -3.29
CA ALA A 115 -11.20 2.59 -4.01
C ALA A 115 -10.08 3.61 -4.29
N MET A 116 -9.00 3.57 -3.51
CA MET A 116 -7.87 4.48 -3.64
C MET A 116 -6.64 3.79 -4.26
N ALA A 117 -6.74 2.52 -4.62
CA ALA A 117 -5.60 1.74 -5.06
C ALA A 117 -5.35 1.84 -6.56
N ASP A 118 -4.08 1.84 -6.92
CA ASP A 118 -3.64 1.68 -8.30
C ASP A 118 -3.46 0.21 -8.65
N GLY A 119 -3.17 -0.62 -7.65
CA GLY A 119 -2.99 -2.04 -7.82
C GLY A 119 -3.22 -2.81 -6.53
N THR A 120 -3.18 -4.13 -6.65
CA THR A 120 -3.34 -5.04 -5.52
C THR A 120 -2.23 -6.07 -5.49
N LEU A 121 -1.87 -6.50 -4.29
CA LEU A 121 -0.91 -7.57 -4.07
C LEU A 121 -1.60 -8.65 -3.26
N ARG A 122 -1.64 -9.86 -3.77
CA ARG A 122 -2.31 -10.98 -3.11
C ARG A 122 -1.39 -12.18 -3.03
N ALA A 123 -1.43 -12.87 -1.89
CA ALA A 123 -0.77 -14.14 -1.73
C ALA A 123 -1.65 -15.25 -2.34
N ASP A 124 -1.12 -15.93 -3.33
CA ASP A 124 -1.80 -17.03 -4.00
C ASP A 124 -1.09 -18.35 -3.61
N PRO A 125 -1.83 -19.40 -3.17
CA PRO A 125 -1.21 -20.65 -2.76
C PRO A 125 -0.40 -21.35 -3.85
N VAL A 126 -0.74 -21.10 -5.12
CA VAL A 126 -0.08 -21.74 -6.26
C VAL A 126 0.96 -20.85 -6.89
N ARG A 127 0.63 -19.58 -7.09
CA ARG A 127 1.48 -18.62 -7.80
C ARG A 127 2.43 -17.83 -6.89
N GLY A 128 2.24 -17.90 -5.58
CA GLY A 128 2.95 -17.05 -4.65
C GLY A 128 2.33 -15.65 -4.61
N LEU A 129 3.14 -14.61 -4.67
CA LEU A 129 2.66 -13.23 -4.64
C LEU A 129 2.25 -12.78 -6.05
N VAL A 130 1.01 -12.31 -6.18
CA VAL A 130 0.46 -11.86 -7.46
C VAL A 130 0.13 -10.38 -7.37
N LEU A 131 0.75 -9.58 -8.24
CA LEU A 131 0.49 -8.15 -8.36
C LEU A 131 -0.45 -7.93 -9.54
N GLU A 132 -1.58 -7.30 -9.27
CA GLU A 132 -2.61 -7.04 -10.29
C GLU A 132 -3.02 -5.57 -10.28
N PRO A 133 -3.41 -5.00 -11.43
CA PRO A 133 -3.97 -3.65 -11.43
C PRO A 133 -5.31 -3.65 -10.69
N ALA A 134 -5.66 -2.51 -10.10
CA ALA A 134 -6.94 -2.35 -9.42
C ALA A 134 -8.11 -2.50 -10.41
N SER A 135 -9.29 -2.82 -9.88
CA SER A 135 -10.47 -3.07 -10.70
C SER A 135 -10.83 -1.93 -11.66
N GLY A 136 -10.47 -0.69 -11.31
CA GLY A 136 -10.65 0.45 -12.20
C GLY A 136 -9.81 0.40 -13.46
N SER A 137 -8.80 -0.46 -13.51
CA SER A 137 -7.91 -0.65 -14.66
C SER A 137 -8.33 -1.82 -15.56
N ALA A 138 -9.50 -2.38 -15.35
CA ALA A 138 -9.97 -3.53 -16.12
C ALA A 138 -10.16 -3.22 -17.61
N ALA A 139 -10.58 -2.00 -17.95
CA ALA A 139 -10.79 -1.63 -19.34
C ALA A 139 -9.53 -1.75 -20.22
N PRO A 140 -8.36 -1.28 -19.78
CA PRO A 140 -7.12 -1.52 -20.53
C PRO A 140 -6.79 -3.00 -20.71
N LEU A 141 -7.05 -3.83 -19.70
CA LEU A 141 -6.83 -5.27 -19.80
C LEU A 141 -7.75 -5.92 -20.81
N GLU A 142 -9.00 -5.48 -20.86
CA GLU A 142 -9.97 -5.97 -21.85
C GLU A 142 -9.54 -5.62 -23.27
N GLU A 143 -9.03 -4.43 -23.47
CA GLU A 143 -8.52 -4.02 -24.78
C GLU A 143 -7.35 -4.87 -25.22
N LEU A 144 -6.42 -5.16 -24.34
CA LEU A 144 -5.30 -6.05 -24.62
C LEU A 144 -5.78 -7.45 -24.96
N TYR A 145 -6.79 -7.92 -24.27
CA TYR A 145 -7.36 -9.24 -24.50
C TYR A 145 -8.02 -9.34 -25.86
N ARG A 146 -8.72 -8.31 -26.29
CA ARG A 146 -9.36 -8.27 -27.62
C ARG A 146 -8.35 -8.17 -28.74
N ALA A 147 -7.25 -7.51 -28.49
CA ALA A 147 -6.20 -7.36 -29.50
C ALA A 147 -5.44 -8.67 -29.74
N SER A 148 -5.46 -9.56 -28.77
CA SER A 148 -4.81 -10.85 -28.88
C SER A 148 -5.76 -11.90 -29.50
#